data_0ec1af8309e32863634f1b83411e7a6a
#
_entry.id   0ec1af8309e32863634f1b83411e7a6a
#
_cell.length_a   1.000
_cell.length_b   1.000
_cell.length_c   1.000
_cell.angle_alpha   90.00
_cell.angle_beta   90.00
_cell.angle_gamma   90.00
#
_symmetry.space_group_name_H-M   'P 1'
#
loop_
_entity.id
_entity.type
_entity.pdbx_description
1 polymer ?
#
loop_
_entity_poly.entity_id
_entity_poly.type
_entity_poly.pdbx_seq_one_letter_code
_entity_poly.pdbx_strand_id
1 'polypeptide(L)'
;DSDRNMSASLTRITRQVSRTFRLELSGRWVMKSERNKAKNEEQWDKLLHIHTTGRDDSKADQFRYPYEPTPYSVLQRLANEGLIRKGDTLIDYGCGKGRVDFFLSYQTKCHTIGVEYDERLYEKAMENRAGAVSAGRVSFELVDAVQFLVPEQVDCAYFFNPFSLEILQKVIARLLESYYACPRKIRLFFYYPSDEYISYLMSVDELMFVDEIPCMDLFEENNPRERIVIFEME
;
A
#
# COMPACT_ATOMS: atom_id res chain seq x y z
N ASP A 1 56.22 25.68 14.83
CA ASP A 1 55.42 24.65 15.57
C ASP A 1 54.12 25.20 16.18
N SER A 2 53.99 26.53 16.33
CA SER A 2 52.80 27.19 16.93
C SER A 2 51.61 27.19 15.96
N ASP A 3 51.81 27.35 14.66
CA ASP A 3 50.74 27.50 13.68
C ASP A 3 50.07 26.15 13.27
N ARG A 4 50.72 25.02 13.42
CA ARG A 4 50.14 23.72 13.16
C ARG A 4 49.13 23.26 14.24
N ASN A 5 49.32 23.67 15.49
CA ASN A 5 48.45 23.34 16.60
C ASN A 5 47.15 24.15 16.60
N MET A 6 47.17 25.38 16.10
CA MET A 6 46.01 26.25 16.01
C MET A 6 45.02 25.80 14.91
N SER A 7 45.56 25.29 13.76
CA SER A 7 44.76 24.77 12.67
C SER A 7 44.02 23.47 13.03
N ALA A 8 44.65 22.57 13.79
CA ALA A 8 44.04 21.32 14.25
C ALA A 8 42.94 21.54 15.29
N SER A 9 43.09 22.57 16.14
CA SER A 9 42.07 22.92 17.13
C SER A 9 40.82 23.55 16.51
N LEU A 10 40.97 24.45 15.53
CA LEU A 10 39.86 25.05 14.79
C LEU A 10 39.08 24.01 13.97
N THR A 11 39.76 23.03 13.37
CA THR A 11 39.11 21.96 12.61
C THR A 11 38.32 21.00 13.50
N ARG A 12 38.72 20.79 14.75
CA ARG A 12 38.00 19.98 15.73
C ARG A 12 36.73 20.71 16.25
N ILE A 13 36.81 21.98 16.51
CA ILE A 13 35.69 22.82 16.99
C ILE A 13 34.63 22.93 15.91
N THR A 14 35.01 23.19 14.65
CA THR A 14 34.07 23.26 13.51
C THR A 14 33.39 21.89 13.22
N ARG A 15 34.09 20.78 13.39
CA ARG A 15 33.46 19.42 13.26
C ARG A 15 32.49 19.11 14.40
N GLN A 16 32.75 19.59 15.62
CA GLN A 16 31.88 19.34 16.76
C GLN A 16 30.63 20.22 16.72
N VAL A 17 30.74 21.48 16.34
CA VAL A 17 29.62 22.42 16.16
C VAL A 17 28.73 21.96 15.01
N SER A 18 29.31 21.50 13.88
CA SER A 18 28.52 20.99 12.74
C SER A 18 27.81 19.67 13.06
N ARG A 19 28.35 18.83 13.97
CA ARG A 19 27.71 17.57 14.38
C ARG A 19 26.53 17.81 15.35
N THR A 20 26.67 18.74 16.29
CA THR A 20 25.60 19.12 17.23
C THR A 20 24.47 19.86 16.49
N PHE A 21 24.81 20.75 15.58
CA PHE A 21 23.83 21.48 14.75
C PHE A 21 23.09 20.54 13.77
N ARG A 22 23.77 19.49 13.26
CA ARG A 22 23.15 18.47 12.40
C ARG A 22 22.16 17.59 13.17
N LEU A 23 22.43 17.26 14.44
CA LEU A 23 21.54 16.47 15.28
C LEU A 23 20.30 17.26 15.70
N GLU A 24 20.43 18.56 16.01
CA GLU A 24 19.28 19.41 16.32
C GLU A 24 18.43 19.73 15.07
N LEU A 25 19.05 19.91 13.92
CA LEU A 25 18.34 20.08 12.65
C LEU A 25 17.63 18.77 12.24
N SER A 26 18.26 17.59 12.41
CA SER A 26 17.63 16.32 12.08
C SER A 26 16.38 16.07 12.92
N GLY A 27 16.42 16.30 14.25
CA GLY A 27 15.25 16.14 15.11
C GLY A 27 14.09 17.09 14.74
N ARG A 28 14.39 18.33 14.37
CA ARG A 28 13.38 19.31 13.92
C ARG A 28 12.80 18.97 12.54
N TRP A 29 13.60 18.41 11.64
CA TRP A 29 13.16 17.94 10.33
C TRP A 29 12.30 16.70 10.44
N VAL A 30 12.66 15.71 11.25
CA VAL A 30 11.90 14.50 11.53
C VAL A 30 10.52 14.85 12.07
N MET A 31 10.41 15.66 13.11
CA MET A 31 9.11 16.09 13.67
C MET A 31 8.26 16.90 12.66
N LYS A 32 8.87 17.65 11.76
CA LYS A 32 8.16 18.41 10.72
C LYS A 32 7.68 17.49 9.60
N SER A 33 8.46 16.47 9.25
CA SER A 33 8.12 15.46 8.24
C SER A 33 6.94 14.61 8.72
N GLU A 34 6.98 14.07 9.94
CA GLU A 34 5.88 13.31 10.53
C GLU A 34 4.58 14.12 10.62
N ARG A 35 4.65 15.39 11.04
CA ARG A 35 3.49 16.28 11.05
C ARG A 35 2.93 16.53 9.66
N ASN A 36 3.79 16.68 8.66
CA ASN A 36 3.34 16.86 7.28
C ASN A 36 2.72 15.57 6.71
N LYS A 37 3.27 14.40 7.04
CA LYS A 37 2.73 13.10 6.68
C LYS A 37 1.34 12.90 7.29
N ALA A 38 1.20 13.06 8.59
CA ALA A 38 -0.10 12.94 9.28
C ALA A 38 -1.14 13.93 8.72
N LYS A 39 -0.74 15.17 8.47
CA LYS A 39 -1.62 16.18 7.87
C LYS A 39 -2.06 15.82 6.46
N ASN A 40 -1.20 15.17 5.67
CA ASN A 40 -1.54 14.69 4.33
C ASN A 40 -2.57 13.55 4.40
N GLU A 41 -2.42 12.61 5.33
CA GLU A 41 -3.37 11.50 5.55
C GLU A 41 -4.78 12.01 5.91
N GLU A 42 -4.87 12.95 6.88
CA GLU A 42 -6.13 13.58 7.27
C GLU A 42 -6.76 14.44 6.15
N GLN A 43 -5.94 15.11 5.36
CA GLN A 43 -6.43 15.94 4.25
C GLN A 43 -7.05 15.08 3.15
N TRP A 44 -6.46 13.91 2.85
CA TRP A 44 -7.03 12.99 1.88
C TRP A 44 -8.32 12.34 2.38
N ASP A 45 -8.36 11.86 3.63
CA ASP A 45 -9.58 11.33 4.23
C ASP A 45 -10.71 12.38 4.17
N LYS A 46 -10.41 13.62 4.51
CA LYS A 46 -11.37 14.73 4.45
C LYS A 46 -11.84 15.04 3.02
N LEU A 47 -10.91 15.06 2.03
CA LEU A 47 -11.24 15.31 0.64
C LEU A 47 -12.14 14.22 0.06
N LEU A 48 -11.87 12.98 0.42
CA LEU A 48 -12.63 11.81 -0.03
C LEU A 48 -13.93 11.58 0.76
N HIS A 49 -14.14 12.30 1.87
CA HIS A 49 -15.24 12.15 2.82
C HIS A 49 -15.27 10.76 3.45
N ILE A 50 -14.12 10.27 3.90
CA ILE A 50 -13.95 8.96 4.53
C ILE A 50 -13.15 9.08 5.84
N HIS A 51 -13.13 8.00 6.63
CA HIS A 51 -12.38 7.88 7.87
C HIS A 51 -11.62 6.55 7.90
N THR A 52 -10.36 6.57 7.45
CA THR A 52 -9.56 5.35 7.29
C THR A 52 -8.32 5.32 8.17
N THR A 53 -7.97 6.41 8.83
CA THR A 53 -6.80 6.50 9.70
C THR A 53 -6.88 5.56 10.91
N GLY A 54 -5.72 5.23 11.47
CA GLY A 54 -5.55 4.37 12.65
C GLY A 54 -5.33 2.90 12.30
N ARG A 55 -4.57 2.23 13.16
CA ARG A 55 -4.27 0.80 13.10
C ARG A 55 -5.26 0.03 13.98
N ASP A 56 -5.64 -1.17 13.58
CA ASP A 56 -6.49 -2.07 14.38
C ASP A 56 -5.87 -3.46 14.42
N ASP A 57 -5.39 -3.85 15.62
CA ASP A 57 -4.75 -5.14 15.87
C ASP A 57 -5.72 -6.16 16.49
N SER A 58 -6.99 -5.81 16.72
CA SER A 58 -7.91 -6.54 17.58
C SER A 58 -8.34 -7.91 17.05
N LYS A 59 -8.19 -8.18 15.75
CA LYS A 59 -8.44 -9.49 15.13
C LYS A 59 -7.25 -10.02 14.32
N ALA A 60 -6.06 -9.50 14.53
CA ALA A 60 -4.85 -10.08 13.98
C ALA A 60 -4.60 -11.47 14.58
N ASP A 61 -4.28 -12.44 13.73
CA ASP A 61 -3.91 -13.80 14.10
C ASP A 61 -2.67 -14.25 13.32
N GLN A 62 -2.30 -15.54 13.42
CA GLN A 62 -1.14 -16.06 12.69
C GLN A 62 -1.32 -16.11 11.16
N PHE A 63 -2.52 -15.94 10.66
CA PHE A 63 -2.86 -16.03 9.24
C PHE A 63 -3.27 -14.69 8.62
N ARG A 64 -3.77 -13.74 9.44
CA ARG A 64 -4.30 -12.45 9.02
C ARG A 64 -3.64 -11.34 9.80
N TYR A 65 -3.09 -10.37 9.07
CA TYR A 65 -2.33 -9.29 9.68
C TYR A 65 -3.25 -8.14 10.15
N PRO A 66 -2.75 -7.29 11.08
CA PRO A 66 -3.50 -6.14 11.56
C PRO A 66 -3.93 -5.21 10.43
N TYR A 67 -5.06 -4.56 10.60
CA TYR A 67 -5.43 -3.46 9.70
C TYR A 67 -4.43 -2.31 9.84
N GLU A 68 -3.79 -1.98 8.74
CA GLU A 68 -2.94 -0.81 8.56
C GLU A 68 -3.25 -0.19 7.20
N PRO A 69 -3.66 1.10 7.15
CA PRO A 69 -4.01 1.70 5.88
C PRO A 69 -2.76 2.01 5.04
N THR A 70 -2.77 1.67 3.76
CA THR A 70 -1.72 2.07 2.83
C THR A 70 -1.54 3.59 2.84
N PRO A 71 -0.31 4.12 2.99
CA PRO A 71 -0.08 5.56 2.94
C PRO A 71 -0.55 6.19 1.63
N TYR A 72 -1.20 7.34 1.70
CA TYR A 72 -1.68 8.03 0.49
C TYR A 72 -0.56 8.41 -0.48
N SER A 73 0.65 8.66 0.00
CA SER A 73 1.82 8.91 -0.85
C SER A 73 2.17 7.72 -1.75
N VAL A 74 2.03 6.50 -1.24
CA VAL A 74 2.22 5.25 -2.00
C VAL A 74 1.11 5.08 -3.04
N LEU A 75 -0.15 5.26 -2.63
CA LEU A 75 -1.30 5.17 -3.53
C LEU A 75 -1.24 6.22 -4.63
N GLN A 76 -0.80 7.44 -4.32
CA GLN A 76 -0.62 8.50 -5.30
C GLN A 76 0.47 8.15 -6.32
N ARG A 77 1.57 7.56 -5.86
CA ARG A 77 2.62 7.06 -6.76
C ARG A 77 2.08 6.00 -7.69
N LEU A 78 1.39 4.97 -7.17
CA LEU A 78 0.76 3.91 -7.97
C LEU A 78 -0.22 4.50 -9.01
N ALA A 79 -1.08 5.42 -8.60
CA ALA A 79 -2.04 6.04 -9.50
C ALA A 79 -1.38 6.83 -10.64
N ASN A 80 -0.22 7.46 -10.39
CA ASN A 80 0.52 8.25 -11.36
C ASN A 80 1.28 7.41 -12.40
N GLU A 81 1.54 6.13 -12.14
CA GLU A 81 2.16 5.21 -13.11
C GLU A 81 1.26 4.93 -14.33
N GLY A 82 -0.03 5.23 -14.24
CA GLY A 82 -0.97 5.02 -15.35
C GLY A 82 -1.26 3.55 -15.67
N LEU A 83 -0.91 2.65 -14.74
CA LEU A 83 -1.11 1.19 -14.88
C LEU A 83 -2.54 0.76 -14.59
N ILE A 84 -3.28 1.55 -13.80
CA ILE A 84 -4.71 1.37 -13.51
C ILE A 84 -5.46 2.40 -14.34
N ARG A 85 -6.31 1.96 -15.25
CA ARG A 85 -6.97 2.81 -16.25
C ARG A 85 -8.42 3.10 -15.85
N LYS A 86 -8.97 4.15 -16.46
CA LYS A 86 -10.39 4.44 -16.35
C LYS A 86 -11.21 3.26 -16.90
N GLY A 87 -12.10 2.76 -16.07
CA GLY A 87 -12.97 1.64 -16.42
C GLY A 87 -12.44 0.26 -16.05
N ASP A 88 -11.14 0.13 -15.69
CA ASP A 88 -10.63 -1.10 -15.11
C ASP A 88 -11.38 -1.45 -13.83
N THR A 89 -11.47 -2.73 -13.52
CA THR A 89 -11.99 -3.25 -12.25
C THR A 89 -10.84 -3.79 -11.41
N LEU A 90 -10.64 -3.22 -10.23
CA LEU A 90 -9.59 -3.58 -9.28
C LEU A 90 -10.21 -4.27 -8.06
N ILE A 91 -9.64 -5.40 -7.63
CA ILE A 91 -9.92 -5.99 -6.32
C ILE A 91 -8.88 -5.51 -5.31
N ASP A 92 -9.34 -5.06 -4.13
CA ASP A 92 -8.50 -4.79 -2.97
C ASP A 92 -8.68 -5.91 -1.93
N TYR A 93 -7.69 -6.78 -1.81
CA TYR A 93 -7.73 -7.90 -0.87
C TYR A 93 -7.29 -7.47 0.53
N GLY A 94 -8.21 -7.58 1.50
CA GLY A 94 -8.02 -7.06 2.85
C GLY A 94 -8.23 -5.55 2.88
N CYS A 95 -9.30 -5.08 2.28
CA CYS A 95 -9.55 -3.66 2.05
C CYS A 95 -9.72 -2.83 3.34
N GLY A 96 -9.97 -3.48 4.47
CA GLY A 96 -10.17 -2.82 5.74
C GLY A 96 -11.31 -1.80 5.67
N LYS A 97 -10.99 -0.53 5.89
CA LYS A 97 -11.95 0.58 5.84
C LYS A 97 -12.12 1.17 4.42
N GLY A 98 -11.50 0.55 3.38
CA GLY A 98 -11.67 0.91 1.97
C GLY A 98 -10.80 2.05 1.45
N ARG A 99 -9.68 2.40 2.12
CA ARG A 99 -8.83 3.53 1.69
C ARG A 99 -8.35 3.40 0.24
N VAL A 100 -7.81 2.25 -0.11
CA VAL A 100 -7.28 1.95 -1.45
C VAL A 100 -8.38 2.08 -2.48
N ASP A 101 -9.54 1.49 -2.20
CA ASP A 101 -10.72 1.52 -3.07
C ASP A 101 -11.18 2.95 -3.38
N PHE A 102 -11.41 3.76 -2.35
CA PHE A 102 -11.89 5.12 -2.54
C PHE A 102 -10.86 6.00 -3.23
N PHE A 103 -9.59 5.89 -2.86
CA PHE A 103 -8.54 6.73 -3.41
C PHE A 103 -8.24 6.39 -4.88
N LEU A 104 -8.01 5.11 -5.21
CA LEU A 104 -7.71 4.71 -6.59
C LEU A 104 -8.90 4.98 -7.50
N SER A 105 -10.12 4.68 -7.07
CA SER A 105 -11.32 5.02 -7.82
C SER A 105 -11.50 6.53 -8.03
N TYR A 106 -11.12 7.36 -7.05
CA TYR A 106 -11.14 8.82 -7.20
C TYR A 106 -10.12 9.29 -8.23
N GLN A 107 -8.87 8.81 -8.14
CA GLN A 107 -7.76 9.26 -8.97
C GLN A 107 -7.85 8.74 -10.42
N THR A 108 -8.05 7.43 -10.60
CA THR A 108 -7.96 6.78 -11.92
C THR A 108 -9.31 6.61 -12.62
N LYS A 109 -10.43 6.76 -11.87
CA LYS A 109 -11.79 6.48 -12.33
C LYS A 109 -12.04 5.00 -12.61
N CYS A 110 -11.25 4.10 -12.03
CA CYS A 110 -11.51 2.66 -12.03
C CYS A 110 -12.70 2.30 -11.14
N HIS A 111 -13.24 1.10 -11.33
CA HIS A 111 -14.14 0.45 -10.39
C HIS A 111 -13.33 -0.35 -9.38
N THR A 112 -13.79 -0.43 -8.13
CA THR A 112 -13.12 -1.23 -7.10
C THR A 112 -14.08 -2.15 -6.38
N ILE A 113 -13.56 -3.32 -5.97
CA ILE A 113 -14.24 -4.32 -5.17
C ILE A 113 -13.32 -4.60 -3.97
N GLY A 114 -13.64 -4.03 -2.81
CA GLY A 114 -12.93 -4.34 -1.58
C GLY A 114 -13.42 -5.66 -0.97
N VAL A 115 -12.50 -6.56 -0.69
CA VAL A 115 -12.79 -7.85 -0.05
C VAL A 115 -12.29 -7.80 1.38
N GLU A 116 -13.20 -7.98 2.34
CA GLU A 116 -12.90 -7.94 3.77
C GLU A 116 -13.63 -9.07 4.51
N TYR A 117 -12.93 -9.76 5.43
CA TYR A 117 -13.51 -10.83 6.23
C TYR A 117 -13.98 -10.36 7.62
N ASP A 118 -13.38 -9.28 8.14
CA ASP A 118 -13.76 -8.70 9.42
C ASP A 118 -14.99 -7.80 9.27
N GLU A 119 -16.13 -8.26 9.77
CA GLU A 119 -17.40 -7.55 9.71
C GLU A 119 -17.32 -6.11 10.26
N ARG A 120 -16.52 -5.86 11.31
CA ARG A 120 -16.35 -4.52 11.90
C ARG A 120 -15.64 -3.55 10.95
N LEU A 121 -14.61 -4.03 10.22
CA LEU A 121 -13.91 -3.23 9.21
C LEU A 121 -14.78 -3.04 7.98
N TYR A 122 -15.47 -4.08 7.56
CA TYR A 122 -16.45 -4.00 6.47
C TYR A 122 -17.56 -2.97 6.79
N GLU A 123 -18.13 -2.98 8.01
CA GLU A 123 -19.11 -1.97 8.42
C GLU A 123 -18.55 -0.55 8.32
N LYS A 124 -17.27 -0.34 8.70
CA LYS A 124 -16.59 0.96 8.54
C LYS A 124 -16.39 1.34 7.08
N ALA A 125 -16.05 0.39 6.21
CA ALA A 125 -15.98 0.63 4.77
C ALA A 125 -17.36 1.03 4.20
N MET A 126 -18.44 0.41 4.64
CA MET A 126 -19.80 0.75 4.23
C MET A 126 -20.26 2.11 4.78
N GLU A 127 -19.90 2.46 6.02
CA GLU A 127 -20.13 3.81 6.58
C GLU A 127 -19.39 4.87 5.72
N ASN A 128 -18.13 4.63 5.37
CA ASN A 128 -17.36 5.50 4.49
C ASN A 128 -18.01 5.63 3.11
N ARG A 129 -18.48 4.52 2.54
CA ARG A 129 -19.12 4.51 1.23
C ARG A 129 -20.35 5.40 1.17
N ALA A 130 -21.10 5.51 2.25
CA ALA A 130 -22.32 6.34 2.30
C ALA A 130 -22.05 7.82 2.01
N GLY A 131 -20.83 8.32 2.31
CA GLY A 131 -20.46 9.73 2.10
C GLY A 131 -19.35 9.97 1.06
N ALA A 132 -18.67 8.91 0.60
CA ALA A 132 -17.48 9.04 -0.21
C ALA A 132 -17.72 9.63 -1.60
N VAL A 133 -16.80 10.48 -2.05
CA VAL A 133 -16.84 11.15 -3.37
C VAL A 133 -16.84 10.15 -4.52
N SER A 134 -16.18 8.99 -4.36
CA SER A 134 -16.08 7.93 -5.39
C SER A 134 -17.08 6.77 -5.19
N ALA A 135 -18.02 6.87 -4.25
CA ALA A 135 -18.95 5.81 -3.83
C ALA A 135 -19.63 5.04 -4.98
N GLY A 136 -19.97 5.73 -6.08
CA GLY A 136 -20.66 5.12 -7.23
C GLY A 136 -19.82 4.10 -8.03
N ARG A 137 -18.51 3.99 -7.77
CA ARG A 137 -17.59 3.04 -8.43
C ARG A 137 -16.92 2.07 -7.44
N VAL A 138 -17.31 2.12 -6.18
CA VAL A 138 -16.73 1.32 -5.10
C VAL A 138 -17.79 0.38 -4.54
N SER A 139 -17.45 -0.89 -4.44
CA SER A 139 -18.25 -1.92 -3.78
C SER A 139 -17.40 -2.69 -2.77
N PHE A 140 -18.06 -3.30 -1.79
CA PHE A 140 -17.40 -4.12 -0.78
C PHE A 140 -18.13 -5.45 -0.63
N GLU A 141 -17.33 -6.51 -0.39
CA GLU A 141 -17.82 -7.87 -0.15
C GLU A 141 -17.33 -8.36 1.22
N LEU A 142 -18.27 -8.73 2.10
CA LEU A 142 -17.96 -9.37 3.38
C LEU A 142 -17.77 -10.85 3.17
N VAL A 143 -16.53 -11.26 2.89
CA VAL A 143 -16.21 -12.65 2.56
C VAL A 143 -14.74 -12.94 2.85
N ASP A 144 -14.43 -14.18 3.22
CA ASP A 144 -13.05 -14.64 3.28
C ASP A 144 -12.45 -14.64 1.86
N ALA A 145 -11.25 -14.05 1.70
CA ALA A 145 -10.56 -13.93 0.42
C ALA A 145 -10.41 -15.27 -0.32
N VAL A 146 -10.27 -16.39 0.41
CA VAL A 146 -10.18 -17.75 -0.15
C VAL A 146 -11.50 -18.21 -0.79
N GLN A 147 -12.61 -17.67 -0.32
CA GLN A 147 -13.96 -18.02 -0.81
C GLN A 147 -14.48 -17.05 -1.86
N PHE A 148 -13.81 -15.91 -2.03
CA PHE A 148 -14.22 -14.89 -2.99
C PHE A 148 -14.09 -15.41 -4.41
N LEU A 149 -15.19 -15.37 -5.18
CA LEU A 149 -15.22 -15.73 -6.60
C LEU A 149 -14.83 -14.50 -7.42
N VAL A 150 -13.70 -14.57 -8.11
CA VAL A 150 -13.16 -13.46 -8.89
C VAL A 150 -14.02 -13.22 -10.14
N PRO A 151 -14.67 -12.05 -10.27
CA PRO A 151 -15.48 -11.73 -11.46
C PRO A 151 -14.64 -11.66 -12.75
N GLU A 152 -15.25 -12.02 -13.88
CA GLU A 152 -14.58 -12.04 -15.19
C GLU A 152 -14.13 -10.64 -15.68
N GLN A 153 -14.75 -9.57 -15.19
CA GLN A 153 -14.38 -8.20 -15.54
C GLN A 153 -13.19 -7.63 -14.77
N VAL A 154 -12.55 -8.43 -13.90
CA VAL A 154 -11.42 -7.95 -13.10
C VAL A 154 -10.16 -7.85 -13.95
N ASP A 155 -9.55 -6.66 -13.92
CA ASP A 155 -8.32 -6.31 -14.64
C ASP A 155 -7.10 -6.18 -13.71
N CYS A 156 -7.34 -5.87 -12.43
CA CYS A 156 -6.29 -5.62 -11.45
C CYS A 156 -6.62 -6.22 -10.08
N ALA A 157 -5.58 -6.56 -9.30
CA ALA A 157 -5.71 -6.89 -7.89
C ALA A 157 -4.61 -6.22 -7.07
N TYR A 158 -4.95 -5.71 -5.89
CA TYR A 158 -4.04 -5.04 -4.97
C TYR A 158 -3.93 -5.81 -3.66
N PHE A 159 -2.71 -5.85 -3.11
CA PHE A 159 -2.37 -6.54 -1.87
C PHE A 159 -1.41 -5.68 -1.04
N PHE A 160 -1.79 -5.34 0.16
CA PHE A 160 -0.86 -4.78 1.16
C PHE A 160 -0.52 -5.85 2.20
N ASN A 161 0.19 -6.90 1.78
CA ASN A 161 0.61 -8.01 2.65
C ASN A 161 -0.49 -8.45 3.64
N PRO A 162 -1.72 -8.76 3.18
CA PRO A 162 -2.90 -8.82 4.06
C PRO A 162 -2.99 -10.13 4.87
N PHE A 163 -2.29 -11.19 4.48
CA PHE A 163 -2.43 -12.52 5.06
C PHE A 163 -1.19 -13.40 4.87
N SER A 164 -1.21 -14.60 5.47
CA SER A 164 -0.12 -15.58 5.34
C SER A 164 0.07 -16.07 3.90
N LEU A 165 1.24 -16.65 3.61
CA LEU A 165 1.53 -17.28 2.32
C LEU A 165 0.51 -18.36 1.95
N GLU A 166 0.05 -19.14 2.93
CA GLU A 166 -0.96 -20.20 2.70
C GLU A 166 -2.28 -19.64 2.16
N ILE A 167 -2.73 -18.49 2.68
CA ILE A 167 -3.93 -17.81 2.19
C ILE A 167 -3.64 -17.21 0.81
N LEU A 168 -2.49 -16.58 0.60
CA LEU A 168 -2.12 -16.04 -0.71
C LEU A 168 -2.16 -17.11 -1.80
N GLN A 169 -1.62 -18.29 -1.55
CA GLN A 169 -1.64 -19.40 -2.51
C GLN A 169 -3.08 -19.75 -2.97
N LYS A 170 -4.01 -19.78 -2.02
CA LYS A 170 -5.44 -20.05 -2.32
C LYS A 170 -6.08 -18.90 -3.09
N VAL A 171 -5.74 -17.66 -2.77
CA VAL A 171 -6.24 -16.46 -3.49
C VAL A 171 -5.70 -16.41 -4.91
N ILE A 172 -4.41 -16.71 -5.11
CA ILE A 172 -3.82 -16.80 -6.46
C ILE A 172 -4.51 -17.92 -7.26
N ALA A 173 -4.80 -19.07 -6.65
CA ALA A 173 -5.56 -20.14 -7.32
C ALA A 173 -6.95 -19.65 -7.79
N ARG A 174 -7.66 -18.84 -7.00
CA ARG A 174 -8.95 -18.22 -7.41
C ARG A 174 -8.79 -17.24 -8.57
N LEU A 175 -7.72 -16.45 -8.58
CA LEU A 175 -7.41 -15.57 -9.71
C LEU A 175 -7.12 -16.39 -10.98
N LEU A 176 -6.36 -17.47 -10.88
CA LEU A 176 -6.08 -18.40 -11.98
C LEU A 176 -7.34 -19.09 -12.48
N GLU A 177 -8.24 -19.56 -11.60
CA GLU A 177 -9.54 -20.10 -11.99
C GLU A 177 -10.34 -19.11 -12.85
N SER A 178 -10.40 -17.84 -12.45
CA SER A 178 -11.06 -16.79 -13.22
C SER A 178 -10.33 -16.46 -14.53
N TYR A 179 -9.00 -16.49 -14.51
CA TYR A 179 -8.18 -16.30 -15.71
C TYR A 179 -8.42 -17.41 -16.74
N TYR A 180 -8.43 -18.68 -16.32
CA TYR A 180 -8.68 -19.80 -17.24
C TYR A 180 -10.12 -19.85 -17.73
N ALA A 181 -11.10 -19.41 -16.93
CA ALA A 181 -12.49 -19.33 -17.37
C ALA A 181 -12.70 -18.23 -18.42
N CYS A 182 -12.01 -17.11 -18.28
CA CYS A 182 -12.05 -15.97 -19.21
C CYS A 182 -10.63 -15.38 -19.36
N PRO A 183 -9.82 -15.87 -20.30
CA PRO A 183 -8.44 -15.40 -20.50
C PRO A 183 -8.37 -13.91 -20.81
N ARG A 184 -7.62 -13.19 -20.00
CA ARG A 184 -7.42 -11.75 -20.10
C ARG A 184 -6.19 -11.34 -19.31
N LYS A 185 -5.64 -10.18 -19.59
CA LYS A 185 -4.56 -9.62 -18.78
C LYS A 185 -5.10 -9.25 -17.40
N ILE A 186 -4.51 -9.80 -16.33
CA ILE A 186 -4.79 -9.41 -14.95
C ILE A 186 -3.47 -8.95 -14.32
N ARG A 187 -3.44 -7.70 -13.85
CA ARG A 187 -2.26 -7.11 -13.22
C ARG A 187 -2.38 -7.14 -11.71
N LEU A 188 -1.35 -7.65 -11.02
CA LEU A 188 -1.30 -7.82 -9.58
C LEU A 188 -0.29 -6.83 -8.98
N PHE A 189 -0.71 -6.06 -8.00
CA PHE A 189 0.11 -5.08 -7.29
C PHE A 189 0.31 -5.53 -5.84
N PHE A 190 1.55 -5.82 -5.46
CA PHE A 190 1.92 -6.22 -4.10
C PHE A 190 2.71 -5.10 -3.43
N TYR A 191 2.08 -4.34 -2.55
CA TYR A 191 2.77 -3.36 -1.73
C TYR A 191 3.36 -4.01 -0.49
N TYR A 192 4.60 -3.65 -0.17
CA TYR A 192 5.35 -4.14 0.99
C TYR A 192 5.40 -5.68 1.10
N PRO A 193 5.67 -6.41 0.01
CA PRO A 193 5.61 -7.86 0.03
C PRO A 193 6.70 -8.47 0.90
N SER A 194 6.42 -9.64 1.49
CA SER A 194 7.44 -10.48 2.13
C SER A 194 8.30 -11.22 1.08
N ASP A 195 9.50 -11.65 1.46
CA ASP A 195 10.35 -12.46 0.60
C ASP A 195 9.69 -13.80 0.22
N GLU A 196 8.89 -14.37 1.14
CA GLU A 196 8.10 -15.57 0.90
C GLU A 196 7.05 -15.35 -0.20
N TYR A 197 6.38 -14.19 -0.19
CA TYR A 197 5.44 -13.81 -1.25
C TYR A 197 6.14 -13.76 -2.61
N ILE A 198 7.26 -13.02 -2.68
CA ILE A 198 8.02 -12.89 -3.94
C ILE A 198 8.50 -14.25 -4.44
N SER A 199 9.08 -15.07 -3.54
CA SER A 199 9.57 -16.42 -3.91
C SER A 199 8.46 -17.30 -4.47
N TYR A 200 7.28 -17.27 -3.86
CA TYR A 200 6.12 -18.02 -4.34
C TYR A 200 5.64 -17.49 -5.68
N LEU A 201 5.40 -16.19 -5.81
CA LEU A 201 4.87 -15.58 -7.03
C LEU A 201 5.79 -15.81 -8.23
N MET A 202 7.11 -15.78 -8.03
CA MET A 202 8.11 -16.11 -9.06
C MET A 202 8.10 -17.60 -9.46
N SER A 203 7.49 -18.48 -8.68
CA SER A 203 7.39 -19.91 -8.95
C SER A 203 6.08 -20.34 -9.65
N VAL A 204 5.14 -19.40 -9.83
CA VAL A 204 3.86 -19.66 -10.51
C VAL A 204 4.03 -19.43 -12.01
N ASP A 205 3.87 -20.45 -12.82
CA ASP A 205 4.16 -20.42 -14.26
C ASP A 205 3.32 -19.38 -15.03
N GLU A 206 2.09 -19.11 -14.57
CA GLU A 206 1.18 -18.15 -15.18
C GLU A 206 1.44 -16.70 -14.77
N LEU A 207 2.35 -16.46 -13.81
CA LEU A 207 2.70 -15.13 -13.35
C LEU A 207 4.04 -14.67 -13.91
N MET A 208 4.00 -13.56 -14.61
CA MET A 208 5.21 -12.90 -15.09
C MET A 208 5.52 -11.67 -14.21
N PHE A 209 6.75 -11.59 -13.69
CA PHE A 209 7.24 -10.34 -13.10
C PHE A 209 7.36 -9.27 -14.19
N VAL A 210 6.77 -8.11 -13.95
CA VAL A 210 6.78 -7.00 -14.93
C VAL A 210 7.71 -5.89 -14.50
N ASP A 211 7.54 -5.39 -13.27
CA ASP A 211 8.28 -4.22 -12.78
C ASP A 211 8.14 -4.07 -11.26
N GLU A 212 8.87 -3.13 -10.69
CA GLU A 212 8.66 -2.65 -9.32
C GLU A 212 8.64 -1.13 -9.26
N ILE A 213 7.78 -0.58 -8.41
CA ILE A 213 7.68 0.84 -8.12
C ILE A 213 8.35 1.09 -6.76
N PRO A 214 9.55 1.70 -6.72
CA PRO A 214 10.20 2.05 -5.46
C PRO A 214 9.39 3.09 -4.68
N CYS A 215 9.22 2.86 -3.38
CA CYS A 215 8.53 3.78 -2.47
C CYS A 215 9.40 4.21 -1.28
N MET A 216 10.62 3.69 -1.20
CA MET A 216 11.54 3.93 -0.07
C MET A 216 11.85 5.40 0.19
N ASP A 217 11.92 6.22 -0.86
CA ASP A 217 12.13 7.68 -0.77
C ASP A 217 10.93 8.46 -0.18
N LEU A 218 9.78 7.81 -0.02
CA LEU A 218 8.60 8.38 0.64
C LEU A 218 8.68 8.30 2.17
N PHE A 219 9.67 7.58 2.71
CA PHE A 219 9.83 7.30 4.13
C PHE A 219 11.20 7.70 4.61
N GLU A 220 11.33 7.98 5.93
CA GLU A 220 12.61 8.32 6.53
C GLU A 220 13.49 7.10 6.77
N GLU A 221 12.87 5.93 6.96
CA GLU A 221 13.54 4.66 7.13
C GLU A 221 13.92 4.04 5.79
N ASN A 222 15.15 3.58 5.68
CA ASN A 222 15.67 2.89 4.48
C ASN A 222 15.21 1.42 4.49
N ASN A 223 13.92 1.18 4.33
CA ASN A 223 13.36 -0.16 4.29
C ASN A 223 13.17 -0.63 2.84
N PRO A 224 13.92 -1.64 2.36
CA PRO A 224 13.84 -2.11 0.97
C PRO A 224 12.48 -2.77 0.63
N ARG A 225 11.65 -3.09 1.61
CA ARG A 225 10.28 -3.58 1.38
C ARG A 225 9.31 -2.47 0.97
N GLU A 226 9.67 -1.20 1.17
CA GLU A 226 8.87 -0.06 0.71
C GLU A 226 8.89 0.04 -0.82
N ARG A 227 8.15 -0.84 -1.46
CA ARG A 227 7.98 -0.94 -2.91
C ARG A 227 6.67 -1.63 -3.26
N ILE A 228 6.18 -1.39 -4.47
CA ILE A 228 5.10 -2.16 -5.07
C ILE A 228 5.70 -3.07 -6.14
N VAL A 229 5.55 -4.36 -6.00
CA VAL A 229 6.00 -5.35 -6.99
C VAL A 229 4.82 -5.71 -7.87
N ILE A 230 5.06 -5.79 -9.19
CA ILE A 230 4.02 -5.95 -10.20
C ILE A 230 4.20 -7.27 -10.91
N PHE A 231 3.15 -8.07 -10.93
CA PHE A 231 3.03 -9.28 -11.75
C PHE A 231 1.85 -9.16 -12.71
N GLU A 232 1.92 -9.88 -13.82
CA GLU A 232 0.81 -10.00 -14.79
C GLU A 232 0.53 -11.49 -15.08
N MET A 233 -0.76 -11.81 -15.27
CA MET A 233 -1.26 -13.01 -15.91
C MET A 233 -1.61 -12.66 -17.36
N GLU A 234 -1.00 -13.36 -18.32
CA GLU A 234 -1.28 -13.22 -19.76
C GLU A 234 -1.52 -14.59 -20.43
#